data_9dac456b8fb1b0544e70f72a68501fce
#
_entry.id   9dac456b8fb1b0544e70f72a68501fce
#
_cell.length_a   1.000
_cell.length_b   1.000
_cell.length_c   1.000
_cell.angle_alpha   90.00
_cell.angle_beta   90.00
_cell.angle_gamma   90.00
#
_symmetry.space_group_name_H-M   'P 1'
#
loop_
_entity.id
_entity.type
_entity.pdbx_description
1 polymer ?
#
loop_
_entity_poly.entity_id
_entity_poly.type
_entity_poly.pdbx_seq_one_letter_code
_entity_poly.pdbx_strand_id
1 'polypeptide(L)'
;MRKTNLTFGVLLLVITLGCRDLGTLPDTQQGQSRPLTSLEKALVASDNAFGFKLFQSVNRDEAGKSVFISPVSVSMALGMTLNGANGTTRDAMARTLEFSGMSQDDINTTYKSLIAHLIGLDPKVKFQIANSIWYRPDLNVEQSFKDVNKQNFDAEINSIDFSDPSAPKTINGWVDRNTNGKIKE
;
A
#
# COMPACT_ATOMS: atom_id res chain seq x y z
N MET A 1 36.34 37.75 -81.88
CA MET A 1 36.20 37.80 -80.43
C MET A 1 34.94 37.00 -80.06
N ARG A 2 35.14 35.78 -79.57
CA ARG A 2 34.06 34.80 -79.28
C ARG A 2 33.89 34.74 -77.77
N LYS A 3 32.73 35.15 -77.25
CA LYS A 3 32.40 35.04 -75.83
C LYS A 3 31.76 33.68 -75.58
N THR A 4 32.42 32.87 -74.79
CA THR A 4 31.89 31.59 -74.30
C THR A 4 31.16 31.79 -72.96
N ASN A 5 29.85 31.58 -72.96
CA ASN A 5 29.05 31.57 -71.76
C ASN A 5 29.18 30.21 -71.08
N LEU A 6 29.69 30.15 -69.89
CA LEU A 6 29.81 29.00 -69.04
C LEU A 6 28.57 28.95 -68.13
N THR A 7 27.65 28.07 -68.44
CA THR A 7 26.45 27.81 -67.64
C THR A 7 26.83 26.87 -66.48
N PHE A 8 26.81 27.39 -65.27
CA PHE A 8 27.00 26.60 -64.05
C PHE A 8 25.68 25.89 -63.70
N GLY A 9 25.58 24.61 -63.94
CA GLY A 9 24.45 23.79 -63.46
C GLY A 9 24.59 23.49 -61.98
N VAL A 10 23.67 24.02 -61.18
CA VAL A 10 23.54 23.67 -59.78
C VAL A 10 22.77 22.37 -59.66
N LEU A 11 23.47 21.30 -59.30
CA LEU A 11 22.89 19.98 -59.00
C LEU A 11 22.30 20.03 -57.57
N LEU A 12 21.00 20.16 -57.48
CA LEU A 12 20.29 20.13 -56.19
C LEU A 12 20.18 18.68 -55.70
N LEU A 13 21.04 18.29 -54.74
CA LEU A 13 21.01 16.96 -54.12
C LEU A 13 19.91 16.98 -53.04
N VAL A 14 18.72 16.43 -53.38
CA VAL A 14 17.62 16.22 -52.40
C VAL A 14 17.96 15.02 -51.54
N ILE A 15 18.49 15.25 -50.34
CA ILE A 15 18.65 14.22 -49.31
C ILE A 15 17.26 13.99 -48.69
N THR A 16 16.57 12.93 -49.09
CA THR A 16 15.40 12.40 -48.37
C THR A 16 15.89 11.75 -47.10
N LEU A 17 15.83 12.48 -45.97
CA LEU A 17 15.91 11.87 -44.66
C LEU A 17 14.66 11.00 -44.46
N GLY A 18 14.80 9.71 -44.77
CA GLY A 18 13.81 8.73 -44.34
C GLY A 18 13.75 8.76 -42.80
N CYS A 19 12.62 9.18 -42.26
CA CYS A 19 12.27 8.90 -40.87
C CYS A 19 12.26 7.36 -40.75
N ARG A 20 13.35 6.79 -40.23
CA ARG A 20 13.31 5.43 -39.72
C ARG A 20 12.30 5.45 -38.58
N ASP A 21 11.24 4.67 -38.69
CA ASP A 21 10.40 4.29 -37.55
C ASP A 21 11.35 3.91 -36.40
N LEU A 22 11.49 4.81 -35.44
CA LEU A 22 11.99 4.40 -34.11
C LEU A 22 10.95 3.40 -33.63
N GLY A 23 11.37 2.11 -33.71
CA GLY A 23 10.55 1.00 -33.25
C GLY A 23 9.83 1.38 -31.97
N THR A 24 8.52 1.18 -31.97
CA THR A 24 7.67 1.30 -30.80
C THR A 24 8.41 0.67 -29.63
N LEU A 25 8.79 1.51 -28.66
CA LEU A 25 9.31 0.99 -27.37
C LEU A 25 8.30 -0.06 -26.89
N PRO A 26 8.74 -1.22 -26.42
CA PRO A 26 7.81 -2.23 -25.95
C PRO A 26 6.90 -1.55 -24.93
N ASP A 27 5.61 -1.77 -25.12
CA ASP A 27 4.54 -1.29 -24.23
C ASP A 27 4.94 -1.65 -22.79
N THR A 28 5.47 -0.67 -22.07
CA THR A 28 5.76 -0.85 -20.68
C THR A 28 4.40 -1.01 -20.03
N GLN A 29 4.08 -2.22 -19.58
CA GLN A 29 2.83 -2.54 -18.86
C GLN A 29 2.53 -1.39 -17.90
N GLN A 30 1.63 -0.50 -18.33
CA GLN A 30 1.14 0.57 -17.51
C GLN A 30 0.33 -0.08 -16.40
N GLY A 31 0.74 0.15 -15.14
CA GLY A 31 -0.05 -0.24 -14.01
C GLY A 31 -1.48 0.32 -14.15
N GLN A 32 -2.46 -0.40 -13.62
CA GLN A 32 -3.87 0.01 -13.69
C GLN A 32 -4.14 1.19 -12.74
N SER A 33 -3.65 2.37 -13.11
CA SER A 33 -3.97 3.59 -12.38
C SER A 33 -5.40 4.02 -12.70
N ARG A 34 -6.24 4.11 -11.68
CA ARG A 34 -7.58 4.70 -11.74
C ARG A 34 -7.70 5.85 -10.73
N PRO A 35 -8.61 6.81 -10.95
CA PRO A 35 -8.92 7.80 -9.93
C PRO A 35 -9.42 7.14 -8.64
N LEU A 36 -9.01 7.67 -7.49
CA LEU A 36 -9.55 7.26 -6.21
C LEU A 36 -11.01 7.70 -6.08
N THR A 37 -11.84 6.84 -5.49
CA THR A 37 -13.22 7.18 -5.09
C THR A 37 -13.22 8.23 -3.97
N SER A 38 -14.38 8.80 -3.66
CA SER A 38 -14.50 9.76 -2.55
C SER A 38 -14.17 9.12 -1.20
N LEU A 39 -14.59 7.87 -0.97
CA LEU A 39 -14.27 7.13 0.26
C LEU A 39 -12.78 6.80 0.34
N GLU A 40 -12.14 6.39 -0.75
CA GLU A 40 -10.70 6.15 -0.77
C GLU A 40 -9.91 7.43 -0.50
N LYS A 41 -10.32 8.57 -1.04
CA LYS A 41 -9.71 9.87 -0.74
C LYS A 41 -9.87 10.25 0.74
N ALA A 42 -11.04 10.00 1.32
CA ALA A 42 -11.30 10.25 2.73
C ALA A 42 -10.41 9.34 3.62
N LEU A 43 -10.33 8.05 3.31
CA LEU A 43 -9.47 7.11 4.03
C LEU A 43 -7.99 7.50 3.92
N VAL A 44 -7.50 7.84 2.73
CA VAL A 44 -6.12 8.31 2.54
C VAL A 44 -5.84 9.59 3.35
N ALA A 45 -6.79 10.51 3.43
CA ALA A 45 -6.64 11.72 4.25
C ALA A 45 -6.55 11.38 5.74
N SER A 46 -7.39 10.44 6.22
CA SER A 46 -7.35 9.93 7.60
C SER A 46 -6.03 9.23 7.91
N ASP A 47 -5.59 8.31 7.05
CA ASP A 47 -4.33 7.59 7.20
C ASP A 47 -3.11 8.53 7.20
N ASN A 48 -3.12 9.56 6.39
CA ASN A 48 -2.07 10.57 6.38
C ASN A 48 -2.07 11.39 7.68
N ALA A 49 -3.24 11.84 8.15
CA ALA A 49 -3.36 12.60 9.40
C ALA A 49 -2.89 11.76 10.60
N PHE A 50 -3.36 10.52 10.71
CA PHE A 50 -2.89 9.56 11.71
C PHE A 50 -1.39 9.31 11.59
N GLY A 51 -0.89 9.07 10.37
CA GLY A 51 0.50 8.76 10.08
C GLY A 51 1.46 9.86 10.52
N PHE A 52 1.12 11.12 10.28
CA PHE A 52 1.93 12.26 10.75
C PHE A 52 1.93 12.37 12.28
N LYS A 53 0.79 12.15 12.95
CA LYS A 53 0.72 12.14 14.42
C LYS A 53 1.54 11.00 15.02
N LEU A 54 1.44 9.81 14.44
CA LEU A 54 2.22 8.65 14.83
C LEU A 54 3.72 8.92 14.68
N PHE A 55 4.13 9.43 13.50
CA PHE A 55 5.53 9.76 13.24
C PHE A 55 6.07 10.79 14.24
N GLN A 56 5.31 11.85 14.52
CA GLN A 56 5.71 12.87 15.50
C GLN A 56 5.88 12.27 16.89
N SER A 57 4.98 11.37 17.32
CA SER A 57 5.09 10.72 18.62
C SER A 57 6.34 9.85 18.70
N VAL A 58 6.52 8.94 17.74
CA VAL A 58 7.67 8.03 17.71
C VAL A 58 9.00 8.80 17.61
N ASN A 59 9.06 9.84 16.75
CA ASN A 59 10.27 10.65 16.58
C ASN A 59 10.64 11.44 17.86
N ARG A 60 9.64 11.84 18.65
CA ARG A 60 9.89 12.48 19.96
C ARG A 60 10.44 11.49 20.97
N ASP A 61 9.87 10.26 21.02
CA ASP A 61 10.25 9.23 21.97
C ASP A 61 11.62 8.61 21.60
N GLU A 62 11.98 8.58 20.31
CA GLU A 62 13.24 8.08 19.76
C GLU A 62 14.20 9.21 19.34
N ALA A 63 14.21 10.33 20.10
CA ALA A 63 15.01 11.52 19.76
C ALA A 63 16.48 11.18 19.53
N GLY A 64 17.02 11.63 18.39
CA GLY A 64 18.41 11.39 17.99
C GLY A 64 18.68 10.03 17.33
N LYS A 65 17.65 9.21 17.10
CA LYS A 65 17.75 7.95 16.36
C LYS A 65 17.07 8.06 14.98
N SER A 66 17.46 7.18 14.07
CA SER A 66 16.74 7.03 12.80
C SER A 66 15.40 6.34 13.03
N VAL A 67 14.31 6.93 12.54
CA VAL A 67 12.95 6.38 12.65
C VAL A 67 12.45 5.97 11.27
N PHE A 68 11.99 4.72 11.19
CA PHE A 68 11.29 4.19 10.02
C PHE A 68 10.00 3.51 10.48
N ILE A 69 8.87 3.96 9.97
CA ILE A 69 7.55 3.40 10.29
C ILE A 69 6.74 3.18 9.02
N SER A 70 5.75 2.30 9.10
CA SER A 70 4.72 2.12 8.08
C SER A 70 3.35 2.52 8.64
N PRO A 71 2.93 3.78 8.52
CA PRO A 71 1.65 4.25 9.07
C PRO A 71 0.45 3.44 8.56
N VAL A 72 0.44 3.09 7.28
CA VAL A 72 -0.64 2.28 6.67
C VAL A 72 -0.75 0.91 7.36
N SER A 73 0.38 0.25 7.63
CA SER A 73 0.35 -1.06 8.34
C SER A 73 -0.21 -0.93 9.74
N VAL A 74 0.15 0.13 10.47
CA VAL A 74 -0.37 0.38 11.83
C VAL A 74 -1.86 0.72 11.77
N SER A 75 -2.28 1.58 10.84
CA SER A 75 -3.68 1.96 10.65
C SER A 75 -4.55 0.74 10.31
N MET A 76 -4.08 -0.15 9.44
CA MET A 76 -4.78 -1.39 9.11
C MET A 76 -4.88 -2.34 10.31
N ALA A 77 -3.80 -2.54 11.07
CA ALA A 77 -3.82 -3.39 12.25
C ALA A 77 -4.82 -2.89 13.30
N LEU A 78 -4.85 -1.58 13.53
CA LEU A 78 -5.82 -0.95 14.42
C LEU A 78 -7.24 -0.94 13.83
N GLY A 79 -7.39 -0.80 12.51
CA GLY A 79 -8.66 -0.92 11.79
C GLY A 79 -9.28 -2.32 11.92
N MET A 80 -8.46 -3.36 11.84
CA MET A 80 -8.90 -4.73 12.15
C MET A 80 -9.37 -4.87 13.60
N THR A 81 -8.64 -4.28 14.53
CA THR A 81 -8.99 -4.30 15.96
C THR A 81 -10.28 -3.52 16.23
N LEU A 82 -10.50 -2.41 15.51
CA LEU A 82 -11.71 -1.60 15.58
C LEU A 82 -12.98 -2.41 15.27
N ASN A 83 -12.91 -3.44 14.44
CA ASN A 83 -14.03 -4.34 14.16
C ASN A 83 -14.51 -5.13 15.39
N GLY A 84 -13.66 -5.28 16.39
CA GLY A 84 -14.02 -5.91 17.67
C GLY A 84 -14.32 -4.91 18.80
N ALA A 85 -14.10 -3.63 18.56
CA ALA A 85 -14.31 -2.60 19.57
C ALA A 85 -15.76 -2.12 19.62
N ASN A 86 -16.24 -1.77 20.83
CA ASN A 86 -17.58 -1.24 21.03
C ASN A 86 -17.59 -0.02 21.98
N GLY A 87 -18.67 0.75 21.96
CA GLY A 87 -18.88 1.91 22.84
C GLY A 87 -17.72 2.90 22.82
N THR A 88 -17.33 3.38 23.97
CA THR A 88 -16.30 4.42 24.14
C THR A 88 -14.92 4.00 23.62
N THR A 89 -14.60 2.70 23.65
CA THR A 89 -13.35 2.17 23.09
C THR A 89 -13.33 2.33 21.58
N ARG A 90 -14.41 1.94 20.91
CA ARG A 90 -14.55 2.12 19.46
C ARG A 90 -14.44 3.59 19.08
N ASP A 91 -15.12 4.47 19.81
CA ASP A 91 -15.10 5.91 19.52
C ASP A 91 -13.70 6.52 19.73
N ALA A 92 -12.97 6.08 20.76
CA ALA A 92 -11.61 6.52 21.00
C ALA A 92 -10.65 6.06 19.89
N MET A 93 -10.77 4.79 19.45
CA MET A 93 -9.96 4.25 18.35
C MET A 93 -10.27 4.98 17.03
N ALA A 94 -11.55 5.19 16.70
CA ALA A 94 -11.94 5.89 15.48
C ALA A 94 -11.40 7.34 15.45
N ARG A 95 -11.45 8.05 16.59
CA ARG A 95 -10.85 9.40 16.70
C ARG A 95 -9.33 9.37 16.53
N THR A 96 -8.66 8.38 17.14
CA THR A 96 -7.19 8.25 17.02
C THR A 96 -6.76 7.98 15.58
N LEU A 97 -7.53 7.15 14.86
CA LEU A 97 -7.29 6.79 13.46
C LEU A 97 -7.83 7.84 12.47
N GLU A 98 -8.40 8.94 12.97
CA GLU A 98 -8.96 10.02 12.13
C GLU A 98 -10.13 9.57 11.22
N PHE A 99 -10.85 8.49 11.57
CA PHE A 99 -11.97 7.96 10.78
C PHE A 99 -13.27 8.73 10.99
N SER A 100 -13.17 10.06 10.96
CA SER A 100 -14.35 10.92 11.18
C SER A 100 -15.29 10.83 9.97
N GLY A 101 -16.60 10.57 10.27
CA GLY A 101 -17.65 10.55 9.25
C GLY A 101 -17.70 9.30 8.37
N MET A 102 -16.86 8.30 8.62
CA MET A 102 -16.92 7.00 7.94
C MET A 102 -17.64 5.97 8.81
N SER A 103 -18.53 5.19 8.20
CA SER A 103 -19.11 4.02 8.87
C SER A 103 -18.06 2.89 8.97
N GLN A 104 -18.28 1.91 9.85
CA GLN A 104 -17.40 0.76 9.97
C GLN A 104 -17.30 -0.04 8.65
N ASP A 105 -18.41 -0.17 7.94
CA ASP A 105 -18.46 -0.87 6.65
C ASP A 105 -17.72 -0.09 5.56
N ASP A 106 -17.86 1.25 5.53
CA ASP A 106 -17.09 2.11 4.63
C ASP A 106 -15.58 1.96 4.86
N ILE A 107 -15.13 1.95 6.12
CA ILE A 107 -13.71 1.76 6.46
C ILE A 107 -13.22 0.41 5.92
N ASN A 108 -13.93 -0.68 6.24
CA ASN A 108 -13.57 -2.03 5.85
C ASN A 108 -13.49 -2.20 4.33
N THR A 109 -14.56 -1.84 3.63
CA THR A 109 -14.64 -2.00 2.17
C THR A 109 -13.67 -1.08 1.43
N THR A 110 -13.42 0.10 1.98
CA THR A 110 -12.46 1.05 1.40
C THR A 110 -11.02 0.57 1.55
N TYR A 111 -10.64 -0.01 2.70
CA TYR A 111 -9.32 -0.64 2.84
C TYR A 111 -9.11 -1.75 1.82
N LYS A 112 -10.08 -2.65 1.67
CA LYS A 112 -10.02 -3.72 0.66
C LYS A 112 -9.77 -3.16 -0.74
N SER A 113 -10.54 -2.15 -1.14
CA SER A 113 -10.44 -1.52 -2.45
C SER A 113 -9.11 -0.79 -2.65
N LEU A 114 -8.66 -0.04 -1.64
CA LEU A 114 -7.41 0.73 -1.69
C LEU A 114 -6.19 -0.20 -1.78
N ILE A 115 -6.16 -1.28 -1.00
CA ILE A 115 -5.09 -2.28 -1.05
C ILE A 115 -5.00 -2.90 -2.44
N ALA A 116 -6.14 -3.34 -3.00
CA ALA A 116 -6.19 -3.92 -4.33
C ALA A 116 -5.67 -2.93 -5.40
N HIS A 117 -6.01 -1.64 -5.24
CA HIS A 117 -5.51 -0.59 -6.12
C HIS A 117 -3.99 -0.40 -5.99
N LEU A 118 -3.45 -0.33 -4.77
CA LEU A 118 -2.01 -0.14 -4.52
C LEU A 118 -1.17 -1.31 -5.04
N ILE A 119 -1.64 -2.56 -4.89
CA ILE A 119 -0.97 -3.75 -5.42
C ILE A 119 -0.87 -3.72 -6.95
N GLY A 120 -1.91 -3.20 -7.63
CA GLY A 120 -1.97 -3.13 -9.10
C GLY A 120 -1.37 -1.86 -9.71
N LEU A 121 -0.88 -0.92 -8.90
CA LEU A 121 -0.54 0.44 -9.36
C LEU A 121 0.69 0.47 -10.26
N ASP A 122 1.73 -0.28 -9.94
CA ASP A 122 2.95 -0.35 -10.74
C ASP A 122 3.49 -1.80 -10.76
N PRO A 123 3.46 -2.50 -11.91
CA PRO A 123 3.93 -3.88 -12.01
C PRO A 123 5.45 -4.03 -11.79
N LYS A 124 6.22 -2.94 -11.82
CA LYS A 124 7.65 -2.94 -11.52
C LYS A 124 7.95 -2.84 -10.02
N VAL A 125 6.95 -2.46 -9.22
CA VAL A 125 7.07 -2.33 -7.76
C VAL A 125 6.40 -3.54 -7.11
N LYS A 126 7.18 -4.30 -6.34
CA LYS A 126 6.61 -5.35 -5.50
C LYS A 126 6.04 -4.73 -4.22
N PHE A 127 4.75 -4.40 -4.25
CA PHE A 127 4.00 -3.95 -3.09
C PHE A 127 3.25 -5.15 -2.50
N GLN A 128 3.45 -5.41 -1.22
CA GLN A 128 2.83 -6.55 -0.52
C GLN A 128 2.42 -6.12 0.88
N ILE A 129 1.22 -6.49 1.26
CA ILE A 129 0.68 -6.32 2.62
C ILE A 129 0.29 -7.70 3.11
N ALA A 130 0.59 -8.00 4.37
CA ALA A 130 0.15 -9.21 5.04
C ALA A 130 -0.34 -8.86 6.44
N ASN A 131 -1.52 -9.33 6.78
CA ASN A 131 -2.16 -9.07 8.06
C ASN A 131 -2.40 -10.38 8.79
N SER A 132 -2.18 -10.39 10.11
CA SER A 132 -2.54 -11.52 10.94
C SER A 132 -3.07 -11.08 12.31
N ILE A 133 -3.97 -11.88 12.85
CA ILE A 133 -4.50 -11.75 14.21
C ILE A 133 -4.20 -13.04 14.95
N TRP A 134 -3.55 -12.91 16.09
CA TRP A 134 -3.22 -14.03 16.96
C TRP A 134 -3.97 -13.86 18.28
N TYR A 135 -4.67 -14.89 18.72
CA TYR A 135 -5.46 -14.84 19.95
C TYR A 135 -5.26 -16.10 20.79
N ARG A 136 -5.51 -15.98 22.10
CA ARG A 136 -5.39 -17.10 23.02
C ARG A 136 -6.47 -18.15 22.76
N PRO A 137 -6.16 -19.46 22.88
CA PRO A 137 -7.13 -20.52 22.59
C PRO A 137 -8.37 -20.51 23.50
N ASP A 138 -8.23 -19.96 24.73
CA ASP A 138 -9.32 -19.85 25.71
C ASP A 138 -10.27 -18.65 25.44
N LEU A 139 -9.95 -17.79 24.49
CA LEU A 139 -10.83 -16.69 24.09
C LEU A 139 -11.85 -17.16 23.05
N ASN A 140 -13.13 -16.98 23.35
CA ASN A 140 -14.18 -17.14 22.38
C ASN A 140 -14.25 -15.89 21.49
N VAL A 141 -13.55 -15.92 20.36
CA VAL A 141 -13.56 -14.82 19.39
C VAL A 141 -14.74 -15.01 18.44
N GLU A 142 -15.60 -13.99 18.38
CA GLU A 142 -16.81 -13.98 17.55
C GLU A 142 -16.50 -14.29 16.09
N GLN A 143 -17.33 -15.15 15.47
CA GLN A 143 -17.12 -15.55 14.09
C GLN A 143 -17.23 -14.36 13.13
N SER A 144 -18.18 -13.44 13.38
CA SER A 144 -18.36 -12.22 12.61
C SER A 144 -17.11 -11.34 12.58
N PHE A 145 -16.39 -11.23 13.72
CA PHE A 145 -15.10 -10.53 13.79
C PHE A 145 -14.03 -11.20 12.90
N LYS A 146 -13.97 -12.54 12.93
CA LYS A 146 -13.04 -13.28 12.08
C LYS A 146 -13.36 -13.09 10.60
N ASP A 147 -14.63 -13.18 10.24
CA ASP A 147 -15.09 -13.12 8.86
C ASP A 147 -14.85 -11.73 8.24
N VAL A 148 -15.19 -10.65 8.96
CA VAL A 148 -14.99 -9.29 8.47
C VAL A 148 -13.50 -8.98 8.24
N ASN A 149 -12.62 -9.45 9.13
CA ASN A 149 -11.19 -9.21 8.99
C ASN A 149 -10.55 -10.06 7.88
N LYS A 150 -10.98 -11.31 7.70
CA LYS A 150 -10.57 -12.12 6.56
C LYS A 150 -11.03 -11.51 5.23
N GLN A 151 -12.29 -11.07 5.17
CA GLN A 151 -12.90 -10.58 3.94
C GLN A 151 -12.32 -9.26 3.47
N ASN A 152 -12.02 -8.33 4.39
CA ASN A 152 -11.67 -6.95 4.03
C ASN A 152 -10.19 -6.63 4.16
N PHE A 153 -9.45 -7.37 5.00
CA PHE A 153 -8.04 -7.13 5.26
C PHE A 153 -7.14 -8.29 4.84
N ASP A 154 -7.73 -9.36 4.26
CA ASP A 154 -7.03 -10.61 3.93
C ASP A 154 -6.25 -11.17 5.13
N ALA A 155 -6.84 -11.03 6.33
CA ALA A 155 -6.16 -11.36 7.57
C ALA A 155 -6.13 -12.86 7.82
N GLU A 156 -4.95 -13.39 8.11
CA GLU A 156 -4.78 -14.72 8.67
C GLU A 156 -5.08 -14.69 10.17
N ILE A 157 -6.01 -15.53 10.64
CA ILE A 157 -6.48 -15.50 12.02
C ILE A 157 -6.25 -16.85 12.68
N ASN A 158 -5.35 -16.87 13.67
CA ASN A 158 -4.88 -18.08 14.31
C ASN A 158 -4.97 -17.98 15.84
N SER A 159 -5.26 -19.10 16.51
CA SER A 159 -5.07 -19.20 17.94
C SER A 159 -3.66 -19.68 18.28
N ILE A 160 -3.08 -19.12 19.34
CA ILE A 160 -1.75 -19.50 19.82
C ILE A 160 -1.70 -19.37 21.33
N ASP A 161 -1.06 -20.33 21.99
CA ASP A 161 -0.75 -20.22 23.41
C ASP A 161 0.48 -19.32 23.59
N PHE A 162 0.27 -18.10 24.06
CA PHE A 162 1.35 -17.14 24.30
C PHE A 162 2.25 -17.53 25.49
N SER A 163 1.88 -18.51 26.31
CA SER A 163 2.72 -19.06 27.35
C SER A 163 3.71 -20.12 26.83
N ASP A 164 3.48 -20.63 25.61
CA ASP A 164 4.43 -21.53 24.95
C ASP A 164 5.68 -20.75 24.53
N PRO A 165 6.88 -21.16 24.97
CA PRO A 165 8.15 -20.53 24.57
C PRO A 165 8.37 -20.50 23.06
N SER A 166 7.68 -21.33 22.28
CA SER A 166 7.77 -21.34 20.80
C SER A 166 6.84 -20.34 20.11
N ALA A 167 5.93 -19.69 20.84
CA ALA A 167 4.98 -18.74 20.27
C ALA A 167 5.65 -17.57 19.51
N PRO A 168 6.70 -16.91 20.03
CA PRO A 168 7.41 -15.87 19.27
C PRO A 168 8.00 -16.40 17.97
N LYS A 169 8.59 -17.60 17.99
CA LYS A 169 9.15 -18.23 16.77
C LYS A 169 8.08 -18.52 15.72
N THR A 170 6.89 -18.92 16.14
CA THR A 170 5.77 -19.17 15.25
C THR A 170 5.31 -17.88 14.57
N ILE A 171 5.13 -16.80 15.34
CA ILE A 171 4.72 -15.49 14.83
C ILE A 171 5.79 -14.90 13.92
N ASN A 172 7.06 -14.89 14.37
CA ASN A 172 8.18 -14.37 13.57
C ASN A 172 8.37 -15.19 12.30
N GLY A 173 8.18 -16.51 12.33
CA GLY A 173 8.20 -17.35 11.13
C GLY A 173 7.08 -17.02 10.14
N TRP A 174 5.91 -16.59 10.61
CA TRP A 174 4.85 -16.06 9.76
C TRP A 174 5.26 -14.73 9.13
N VAL A 175 5.82 -13.81 9.91
CA VAL A 175 6.32 -12.51 9.44
C VAL A 175 7.42 -12.70 8.38
N ASP A 176 8.41 -13.55 8.65
CA ASP A 176 9.51 -13.84 7.72
C ASP A 176 9.00 -14.33 6.36
N ARG A 177 8.08 -15.31 6.36
CA ARG A 177 7.46 -15.81 5.12
C ARG A 177 6.70 -14.73 4.35
N ASN A 178 5.91 -13.93 5.05
CA ASN A 178 5.04 -12.91 4.45
C ASN A 178 5.78 -11.62 4.07
N THR A 179 7.01 -11.44 4.53
CA THR A 179 7.87 -10.30 4.16
C THR A 179 9.03 -10.70 3.22
N ASN A 180 8.99 -11.92 2.67
CA ASN A 180 10.06 -12.46 1.81
C ASN A 180 11.45 -12.40 2.49
N GLY A 181 11.53 -12.70 3.77
CA GLY A 181 12.75 -12.69 4.55
C GLY A 181 13.29 -11.30 4.89
N LYS A 182 12.48 -10.23 4.71
CA LYS A 182 12.92 -8.86 5.01
C LYS A 182 12.80 -8.50 6.49
N ILE A 183 11.82 -9.12 7.19
CA ILE A 183 11.61 -8.96 8.63
C ILE A 183 11.66 -10.35 9.23
N LYS A 184 12.63 -10.62 10.10
CA LYS A 184 12.87 -11.95 10.66
C LYS A 184 12.55 -12.05 12.17
N GLU A 185 12.72 -10.93 12.91
CA GLU A 185 12.56 -10.84 14.37
C GLU A 185 11.96 -9.48 14.74
#